data_903ba5120e0a00842e80320dee4dcc92
#
_entry.id   903ba5120e0a00842e80320dee4dcc92
#
_cell.length_a   1.000
_cell.length_b   1.000
_cell.length_c   1.000
_cell.angle_alpha   90.00
_cell.angle_beta   90.00
_cell.angle_gamma   90.00
#
_symmetry.space_group_name_H-M   'P 1'
#
loop_
_entity.id
_entity.type
_entity.pdbx_description
1 polymer ?
#
loop_
_entity_poly.entity_id
_entity_poly.type
_entity_poly.pdbx_seq_one_letter_code
_entity_poly.pdbx_strand_id
1 'polypeptide(L)'
;RIASHLLALGTYGLDIGSITAFLWCFRDREHILNLLEWLSGARMLYNYIWIGGLFYDLPPGFEARCLEFCTYFAPKIEELNGLLTDNPIFVQRTARVGVLPLDVAINYGVTGPMLRASGLRYDLRRVDGYSVYPELEFDIPIGTGAMGAVGDCWDRFKVRVDEMGESLKIVRQCAERLQKDGRPTSFDPRALCPKKIRPEQEYYVRAENPRGELGYYFIPQPKKDIPMRVKARGPSFCNLSVLPQLAQGVLLADLVAIIGSIDIVLCEIDR
;
A
#
# COMPACT_ATOMS: atom_id res chain seq x y z
N ARG A 1 -4.74 -0.93 1.95
CA ARG A 1 -3.35 -1.36 2.16
C ARG A 1 -3.27 -2.83 2.55
N ILE A 2 -4.03 -3.29 3.55
CA ILE A 2 -4.04 -4.70 3.96
C ILE A 2 -4.44 -5.60 2.78
N ALA A 3 -5.51 -5.28 2.06
CA ALA A 3 -5.96 -6.05 0.90
C ALA A 3 -4.90 -6.10 -0.23
N SER A 4 -4.15 -5.01 -0.42
CA SER A 4 -3.06 -4.95 -1.40
C SER A 4 -1.86 -5.79 -0.97
N HIS A 5 -1.47 -5.72 0.30
CA HIS A 5 -0.37 -6.52 0.81
C HIS A 5 -0.71 -8.02 0.83
N LEU A 6 -1.95 -8.40 1.16
CA LEU A 6 -2.39 -9.80 1.05
C LEU A 6 -2.29 -10.32 -0.39
N LEU A 7 -2.64 -9.50 -1.38
CA LEU A 7 -2.44 -9.85 -2.79
C LEU A 7 -0.94 -10.08 -3.08
N ALA A 8 -0.10 -9.10 -2.72
CA ALA A 8 1.34 -9.17 -2.96
C ALA A 8 2.01 -10.38 -2.30
N LEU A 9 1.71 -10.62 -1.02
CA LEU A 9 2.30 -11.71 -0.25
C LEU A 9 1.81 -13.08 -0.72
N GLY A 10 0.52 -13.17 -1.08
CA GLY A 10 -0.06 -14.40 -1.62
C GLY A 10 0.52 -14.78 -2.98
N THR A 11 0.60 -13.83 -3.92
CA THR A 11 1.20 -14.08 -5.25
C THR A 11 2.69 -14.36 -5.15
N TYR A 12 3.41 -13.64 -4.29
CA TYR A 12 4.83 -13.90 -4.04
C TYR A 12 5.07 -15.30 -3.45
N GLY A 13 4.23 -15.72 -2.50
CA GLY A 13 4.26 -17.10 -2.00
C GLY A 13 4.07 -18.13 -3.11
N LEU A 14 3.12 -17.88 -4.02
CA LEU A 14 2.86 -18.74 -5.18
C LEU A 14 4.06 -18.80 -6.12
N ASP A 15 4.70 -17.67 -6.43
CA ASP A 15 5.88 -17.58 -7.29
C ASP A 15 7.06 -18.37 -6.75
N ILE A 16 7.16 -18.52 -5.42
CA ILE A 16 8.19 -19.31 -4.74
C ILE A 16 7.74 -20.79 -4.54
N GLY A 17 6.50 -21.13 -4.89
CA GLY A 17 5.98 -22.50 -4.86
C GLY A 17 5.03 -22.81 -3.69
N SER A 18 4.59 -21.81 -2.90
CA SER A 18 3.65 -21.98 -1.80
C SER A 18 2.22 -21.60 -2.20
N ILE A 19 1.46 -22.53 -2.78
CA ILE A 19 0.06 -22.33 -3.13
C ILE A 19 -0.83 -22.07 -1.90
N THR A 20 -0.51 -22.68 -0.76
CA THR A 20 -1.27 -22.49 0.49
C THR A 20 -1.27 -21.04 0.93
N ALA A 21 -0.14 -20.35 0.84
CA ALA A 21 -0.04 -18.93 1.17
C ALA A 21 -0.96 -18.08 0.30
N PHE A 22 -1.01 -18.35 -1.01
CA PHE A 22 -1.91 -17.69 -1.94
C PHE A 22 -3.38 -17.87 -1.51
N LEU A 23 -3.81 -19.12 -1.27
CA LEU A 23 -5.19 -19.40 -0.88
C LEU A 23 -5.58 -18.74 0.44
N TRP A 24 -4.69 -18.74 1.43
CA TRP A 24 -4.97 -18.10 2.73
C TRP A 24 -5.04 -16.59 2.63
N CYS A 25 -4.11 -15.97 1.93
CA CYS A 25 -4.15 -14.52 1.71
C CYS A 25 -5.43 -14.08 0.99
N PHE A 26 -5.88 -14.84 -0.01
CA PHE A 26 -7.12 -14.52 -0.73
C PHE A 26 -8.37 -14.78 0.10
N ARG A 27 -8.40 -15.85 0.92
CA ARG A 27 -9.47 -16.06 1.90
C ARG A 27 -9.64 -14.85 2.82
N ASP A 28 -8.55 -14.36 3.38
CA ASP A 28 -8.60 -13.26 4.35
C ASP A 28 -8.88 -11.91 3.66
N ARG A 29 -8.44 -11.76 2.41
CA ARG A 29 -8.73 -10.60 1.58
C ARG A 29 -10.23 -10.45 1.29
N GLU A 30 -10.97 -11.55 1.14
CA GLU A 30 -12.43 -11.53 0.91
C GLU A 30 -13.20 -10.78 2.01
N HIS A 31 -12.80 -10.88 3.26
CA HIS A 31 -13.42 -10.12 4.34
C HIS A 31 -13.30 -8.61 4.13
N ILE A 32 -12.18 -8.14 3.61
CA ILE A 32 -11.96 -6.72 3.31
C ILE A 32 -12.80 -6.30 2.11
N LEU A 33 -12.84 -7.11 1.06
CA LEU A 33 -13.65 -6.83 -0.14
C LEU A 33 -15.14 -6.73 0.20
N ASN A 34 -15.63 -7.58 1.11
CA ASN A 34 -17.01 -7.51 1.59
C ASN A 34 -17.30 -6.21 2.36
N LEU A 35 -16.34 -5.71 3.17
CA LEU A 35 -16.46 -4.41 3.84
C LEU A 35 -16.48 -3.26 2.85
N LEU A 36 -15.61 -3.31 1.83
CA LEU A 36 -15.53 -2.26 0.81
C LEU A 36 -16.75 -2.27 -0.10
N GLU A 37 -17.30 -3.44 -0.44
CA GLU A 37 -18.56 -3.57 -1.18
C GLU A 37 -19.73 -3.00 -0.40
N TRP A 38 -19.81 -3.30 0.89
CA TRP A 38 -20.88 -2.74 1.75
C TRP A 38 -20.77 -1.21 1.87
N LEU A 39 -19.53 -0.69 1.89
CA LEU A 39 -19.27 0.75 1.96
C LEU A 39 -19.58 1.49 0.66
N SER A 40 -19.17 0.94 -0.48
CA SER A 40 -19.11 1.65 -1.76
C SER A 40 -19.99 1.05 -2.87
N GLY A 41 -20.58 -0.13 -2.64
CA GLY A 41 -21.31 -0.88 -3.66
C GLY A 41 -20.43 -1.65 -4.65
N ALA A 42 -19.08 -1.57 -4.51
CA ALA A 42 -18.14 -2.24 -5.39
C ALA A 42 -17.07 -3.00 -4.61
N ARG A 43 -16.79 -4.24 -5.02
CA ARG A 43 -15.73 -5.06 -4.42
C ARG A 43 -14.32 -4.59 -4.79
N MET A 44 -14.17 -4.07 -6.00
CA MET A 44 -12.96 -3.46 -6.55
C MET A 44 -13.34 -2.18 -7.27
N LEU A 45 -12.37 -1.31 -7.53
CA LEU A 45 -12.59 -0.04 -8.22
C LEU A 45 -13.62 0.87 -7.51
N TYR A 46 -13.60 0.85 -6.18
CA TYR A 46 -14.49 1.67 -5.37
C TYR A 46 -14.14 3.16 -5.52
N ASN A 47 -15.12 3.94 -5.95
CA ASN A 47 -15.03 5.38 -6.09
C ASN A 47 -15.79 6.05 -4.94
N TYR A 48 -15.19 6.05 -3.74
CA TYR A 48 -15.82 6.49 -2.50
C TYR A 48 -15.37 7.88 -2.04
N ILE A 49 -14.08 8.18 -2.23
CA ILE A 49 -13.51 9.49 -1.86
C ILE A 49 -13.62 10.42 -3.06
N TRP A 50 -14.34 11.52 -2.87
CA TRP A 50 -14.58 12.52 -3.89
C TRP A 50 -13.95 13.87 -3.53
N ILE A 51 -13.91 14.78 -4.51
CA ILE A 51 -13.49 16.17 -4.28
C ILE A 51 -14.49 16.81 -3.34
N GLY A 52 -14.01 17.24 -2.17
CA GLY A 52 -14.81 17.86 -1.13
C GLY A 52 -15.38 16.91 -0.06
N GLY A 53 -15.16 15.59 -0.16
CA GLY A 53 -15.60 14.66 0.87
C GLY A 53 -15.79 13.21 0.43
N LEU A 54 -16.78 12.56 0.96
CA LEU A 54 -17.17 11.18 0.66
C LEU A 54 -18.45 11.15 -0.18
N PHE A 55 -18.62 10.14 -1.02
CA PHE A 55 -19.78 10.01 -1.88
C PHE A 55 -21.03 9.59 -1.10
N TYR A 56 -20.87 8.68 -0.15
CA TYR A 56 -21.90 8.23 0.78
C TYR A 56 -21.37 8.28 2.21
N ASP A 57 -22.30 8.35 3.17
CA ASP A 57 -21.98 8.16 4.58
C ASP A 57 -21.74 6.65 4.89
N LEU A 58 -21.15 6.38 6.04
CA LEU A 58 -20.91 5.00 6.49
C LEU A 58 -22.23 4.27 6.72
N PRO A 59 -22.38 3.02 6.27
CA PRO A 59 -23.55 2.20 6.60
C PRO A 59 -23.67 2.01 8.12
N PRO A 60 -24.90 1.89 8.65
CA PRO A 60 -25.11 1.64 10.09
C PRO A 60 -24.41 0.37 10.56
N GLY A 61 -23.56 0.48 11.58
CA GLY A 61 -22.80 -0.66 12.13
C GLY A 61 -21.49 -0.99 11.39
N PHE A 62 -21.07 -0.17 10.45
CA PHE A 62 -19.81 -0.37 9.71
C PHE A 62 -18.59 -0.39 10.64
N GLU A 63 -18.56 0.49 11.63
CA GLU A 63 -17.48 0.61 12.62
C GLU A 63 -17.33 -0.69 13.44
N ALA A 64 -18.46 -1.27 13.87
CA ALA A 64 -18.45 -2.53 14.61
C ALA A 64 -17.88 -3.67 13.77
N ARG A 65 -18.28 -3.77 12.50
CA ARG A 65 -17.73 -4.75 11.57
C ARG A 65 -16.23 -4.55 11.28
N CYS A 66 -15.77 -3.32 11.25
CA CYS A 66 -14.33 -3.05 11.15
C CYS A 66 -13.56 -3.58 12.37
N LEU A 67 -14.11 -3.42 13.57
CA LEU A 67 -13.51 -3.94 14.81
C LEU A 67 -13.53 -5.48 14.86
N GLU A 68 -14.63 -6.10 14.42
CA GLU A 68 -14.72 -7.55 14.25
C GLU A 68 -13.63 -8.07 13.29
N PHE A 69 -13.47 -7.40 12.14
CA PHE A 69 -12.39 -7.70 11.21
C PHE A 69 -11.01 -7.55 11.84
N CYS A 70 -10.75 -6.50 12.59
CA CYS A 70 -9.47 -6.32 13.28
C CYS A 70 -9.18 -7.45 14.27
N THR A 71 -10.19 -7.94 14.97
CA THR A 71 -10.07 -9.07 15.90
C THR A 71 -9.83 -10.38 15.16
N TYR A 72 -10.53 -10.61 14.05
CA TYR A 72 -10.36 -11.77 13.20
C TYR A 72 -8.97 -11.82 12.55
N PHE A 73 -8.50 -10.69 12.04
CA PHE A 73 -7.31 -10.65 11.19
C PHE A 73 -5.99 -10.62 11.98
N ALA A 74 -5.96 -10.12 13.21
CA ALA A 74 -4.74 -10.06 14.00
C ALA A 74 -4.02 -11.42 14.13
N PRO A 75 -4.67 -12.54 14.50
CA PRO A 75 -4.02 -13.86 14.52
C PRO A 75 -3.64 -14.39 13.14
N LYS A 76 -4.25 -13.89 12.04
CA LYS A 76 -3.91 -14.30 10.68
C LYS A 76 -2.55 -13.80 10.21
N ILE A 77 -2.09 -12.68 10.75
CA ILE A 77 -0.73 -12.19 10.51
C ILE A 77 0.29 -13.18 11.09
N GLU A 78 0.04 -13.72 12.29
CA GLU A 78 0.91 -14.72 12.89
C GLU A 78 0.85 -16.06 12.15
N GLU A 79 -0.33 -16.47 11.67
CA GLU A 79 -0.43 -17.65 10.81
C GLU A 79 0.43 -17.47 9.53
N LEU A 80 0.43 -16.29 8.93
CA LEU A 80 1.24 -15.99 7.75
C LEU A 80 2.75 -15.97 8.07
N ASN A 81 3.14 -15.43 9.23
CA ASN A 81 4.52 -15.49 9.71
C ASN A 81 5.00 -16.95 9.81
N GLY A 82 4.25 -17.82 10.48
CA GLY A 82 4.61 -19.24 10.59
C GLY A 82 4.62 -19.98 9.26
N LEU A 83 3.76 -19.59 8.30
CA LEU A 83 3.68 -20.25 6.99
C LEU A 83 4.83 -19.86 6.05
N LEU A 84 5.21 -18.59 6.01
CA LEU A 84 6.18 -18.04 5.07
C LEU A 84 7.38 -17.36 5.76
N THR A 85 7.16 -16.35 6.57
CA THR A 85 8.23 -15.49 7.09
C THR A 85 9.33 -16.30 7.79
N ASP A 86 8.92 -17.26 8.63
CA ASP A 86 9.80 -18.09 9.44
C ASP A 86 10.11 -19.46 8.78
N ASN A 87 9.58 -19.72 7.59
CA ASN A 87 9.78 -20.96 6.88
C ASN A 87 11.21 -21.04 6.34
N PRO A 88 12.02 -22.06 6.69
CA PRO A 88 13.40 -22.17 6.26
C PRO A 88 13.59 -22.18 4.73
N ILE A 89 12.64 -22.80 3.98
CA ILE A 89 12.70 -22.82 2.52
C ILE A 89 12.48 -21.42 1.96
N PHE A 90 11.50 -20.69 2.49
CA PHE A 90 11.22 -19.32 2.09
C PHE A 90 12.42 -18.39 2.41
N VAL A 91 13.00 -18.51 3.62
CA VAL A 91 14.18 -17.77 4.00
C VAL A 91 15.35 -18.06 3.06
N GLN A 92 15.64 -19.33 2.75
CA GLN A 92 16.70 -19.68 1.82
C GLN A 92 16.51 -19.13 0.40
N ARG A 93 15.25 -18.96 -0.03
CA ARG A 93 14.91 -18.42 -1.36
C ARG A 93 14.88 -16.90 -1.44
N THR A 94 14.86 -16.21 -0.31
CA THR A 94 14.63 -14.75 -0.28
C THR A 94 15.71 -13.97 0.45
N ALA A 95 16.34 -14.56 1.47
CA ALA A 95 17.42 -13.93 2.22
C ALA A 95 18.69 -13.77 1.35
N ARG A 96 19.26 -12.59 1.38
CA ARG A 96 20.44 -12.17 0.58
C ARG A 96 20.22 -12.17 -0.94
N VAL A 97 18.99 -12.38 -1.39
CA VAL A 97 18.62 -12.33 -2.82
C VAL A 97 18.12 -10.94 -3.17
N GLY A 98 18.61 -10.37 -4.27
CA GLY A 98 18.17 -9.09 -4.79
C GLY A 98 18.32 -7.94 -3.79
N VAL A 99 19.46 -7.84 -3.12
CA VAL A 99 19.76 -6.76 -2.17
C VAL A 99 19.75 -5.42 -2.87
N LEU A 100 18.95 -4.49 -2.39
CA LEU A 100 18.82 -3.13 -2.90
C LEU A 100 19.53 -2.15 -1.94
N PRO A 101 20.71 -1.64 -2.30
CA PRO A 101 21.39 -0.62 -1.51
C PRO A 101 20.56 0.67 -1.45
N LEU A 102 20.63 1.39 -0.32
CA LEU A 102 19.83 2.58 -0.08
C LEU A 102 20.13 3.71 -1.08
N ASP A 103 21.37 3.93 -1.41
CA ASP A 103 21.81 4.93 -2.38
C ASP A 103 21.27 4.66 -3.79
N VAL A 104 21.26 3.39 -4.20
CA VAL A 104 20.65 2.96 -5.47
C VAL A 104 19.13 3.17 -5.42
N ALA A 105 18.47 2.80 -4.33
CA ALA A 105 17.04 2.99 -4.17
C ALA A 105 16.65 4.47 -4.30
N ILE A 106 17.41 5.38 -3.69
CA ILE A 106 17.16 6.82 -3.77
C ILE A 106 17.40 7.33 -5.20
N ASN A 107 18.49 6.93 -5.85
CA ASN A 107 18.83 7.38 -7.20
C ASN A 107 17.81 6.97 -8.26
N TYR A 108 17.17 5.80 -8.09
CA TYR A 108 16.08 5.34 -8.97
C TYR A 108 14.70 5.87 -8.59
N GLY A 109 14.59 6.67 -7.50
CA GLY A 109 13.32 7.19 -7.02
C GLY A 109 12.37 6.10 -6.48
N VAL A 110 12.93 5.03 -5.94
CA VAL A 110 12.18 3.95 -5.28
C VAL A 110 11.46 4.50 -4.05
N THR A 111 10.23 4.05 -3.81
CA THR A 111 9.42 4.48 -2.67
C THR A 111 8.64 3.32 -2.06
N GLY A 112 7.98 3.57 -0.94
CA GLY A 112 7.13 2.59 -0.27
C GLY A 112 7.89 1.46 0.42
N PRO A 113 7.30 0.26 0.50
CA PRO A 113 7.91 -0.90 1.15
C PRO A 113 9.29 -1.28 0.58
N MET A 114 9.52 -1.05 -0.70
CA MET A 114 10.82 -1.26 -1.35
C MET A 114 11.92 -0.38 -0.72
N LEU A 115 11.65 0.91 -0.58
CA LEU A 115 12.59 1.86 0.04
C LEU A 115 12.75 1.59 1.54
N ARG A 116 11.64 1.31 2.22
CA ARG A 116 11.66 0.98 3.66
C ARG A 116 12.43 -0.30 3.96
N ALA A 117 12.34 -1.30 3.09
CA ALA A 117 13.15 -2.51 3.19
C ALA A 117 14.66 -2.21 3.11
N SER A 118 15.08 -1.20 2.35
CA SER A 118 16.48 -0.74 2.29
C SER A 118 16.90 0.10 3.53
N GLY A 119 16.08 0.13 4.59
CA GLY A 119 16.41 0.72 5.89
C GLY A 119 16.01 2.18 6.08
N LEU A 120 15.39 2.85 5.09
CA LEU A 120 14.96 4.23 5.23
C LEU A 120 13.53 4.34 5.77
N ARG A 121 13.38 4.99 6.92
CA ARG A 121 12.07 5.27 7.54
C ARG A 121 11.37 6.45 6.84
N TYR A 122 10.88 6.21 5.63
CA TYR A 122 10.20 7.20 4.82
C TYR A 122 8.77 6.76 4.48
N ASP A 123 7.78 7.57 4.88
CA ASP A 123 6.37 7.34 4.62
C ASP A 123 5.64 8.68 4.58
N LEU A 124 4.92 8.95 3.49
CA LEU A 124 4.25 10.24 3.27
C LEU A 124 3.15 10.53 4.30
N ARG A 125 2.57 9.50 4.90
CA ARG A 125 1.58 9.66 5.98
C ARG A 125 2.17 10.36 7.22
N ARG A 126 3.50 10.26 7.42
CA ARG A 126 4.24 10.94 8.48
C ARG A 126 4.98 12.18 7.98
N VAL A 127 5.60 12.13 6.81
CA VAL A 127 6.41 13.23 6.25
C VAL A 127 5.54 14.41 5.84
N ASP A 128 4.48 14.16 5.08
CA ASP A 128 3.56 15.19 4.60
C ASP A 128 2.38 15.42 5.58
N GLY A 129 2.11 14.47 6.46
CA GLY A 129 1.11 14.59 7.54
C GLY A 129 -0.29 14.95 7.05
N TYR A 130 -0.76 14.32 5.99
CA TYR A 130 -2.08 14.59 5.40
C TYR A 130 -3.21 13.81 6.07
N SER A 131 -4.45 14.29 5.87
CA SER A 131 -5.69 13.71 6.43
C SER A 131 -5.60 13.61 7.96
N VAL A 132 -6.04 12.51 8.55
CA VAL A 132 -6.02 12.26 10.01
C VAL A 132 -4.76 11.51 10.48
N TYR A 133 -3.83 11.17 9.58
CA TYR A 133 -2.65 10.39 9.94
C TYR A 133 -1.77 11.00 11.03
N PRO A 134 -1.59 12.35 11.13
CA PRO A 134 -0.82 12.95 12.22
C PRO A 134 -1.38 12.67 13.62
N GLU A 135 -2.69 12.40 13.72
CA GLU A 135 -3.40 12.16 14.97
C GLU A 135 -3.42 10.68 15.38
N LEU A 136 -2.96 9.78 14.52
CA LEU A 136 -3.01 8.34 14.71
C LEU A 136 -1.65 7.81 15.17
N GLU A 137 -1.68 6.82 16.05
CA GLU A 137 -0.49 6.13 16.51
C GLU A 137 -0.22 4.90 15.65
N PHE A 138 0.90 4.90 14.95
CA PHE A 138 1.42 3.77 14.19
C PHE A 138 2.91 3.93 13.93
N ASP A 139 3.61 2.81 13.77
CA ASP A 139 5.02 2.79 13.40
C ASP A 139 5.22 2.63 11.90
N ILE A 140 6.44 2.92 11.45
CA ILE A 140 6.87 2.69 10.07
C ILE A 140 7.89 1.55 10.10
N PRO A 141 7.51 0.33 9.69
CA PRO A 141 8.44 -0.79 9.60
C PRO A 141 9.53 -0.53 8.57
N ILE A 142 10.74 -0.97 8.88
CA ILE A 142 11.92 -0.89 8.00
C ILE A 142 12.65 -2.23 7.95
N GLY A 143 13.39 -2.46 6.87
CA GLY A 143 14.27 -3.62 6.75
C GLY A 143 15.40 -3.58 7.76
N THR A 144 15.66 -4.70 8.39
CA THR A 144 16.69 -4.86 9.43
C THR A 144 17.78 -5.86 9.04
N GLY A 145 17.57 -6.60 7.94
CA GLY A 145 18.49 -7.68 7.54
C GLY A 145 18.47 -8.89 8.47
N ALA A 146 17.38 -9.10 9.22
CA ALA A 146 17.31 -10.10 10.29
C ALA A 146 17.66 -11.53 9.84
N MET A 147 17.27 -11.92 8.63
CA MET A 147 17.58 -13.25 8.08
C MET A 147 18.68 -13.23 7.01
N GLY A 148 19.08 -12.05 6.53
CA GLY A 148 20.03 -11.94 5.43
C GLY A 148 20.78 -10.63 5.38
N ALA A 149 20.31 -9.71 4.55
CA ALA A 149 20.89 -8.38 4.35
C ALA A 149 19.78 -7.33 4.23
N VAL A 150 20.04 -6.14 4.77
CA VAL A 150 19.10 -5.01 4.65
C VAL A 150 18.80 -4.76 3.17
N GLY A 151 17.52 -4.72 2.81
CA GLY A 151 17.07 -4.47 1.44
C GLY A 151 16.96 -5.71 0.55
N ASP A 152 17.07 -6.92 1.08
CA ASP A 152 16.84 -8.14 0.32
C ASP A 152 15.35 -8.47 0.11
N CYS A 153 15.08 -9.55 -0.62
CA CYS A 153 13.70 -10.00 -0.88
C CYS A 153 12.95 -10.34 0.41
N TRP A 154 13.62 -10.89 1.41
CA TRP A 154 13.01 -11.24 2.68
C TRP A 154 12.58 -9.99 3.45
N ASP A 155 13.42 -8.97 3.54
CA ASP A 155 13.09 -7.69 4.17
C ASP A 155 11.90 -7.01 3.47
N ARG A 156 11.85 -7.04 2.14
CA ARG A 156 10.71 -6.51 1.38
C ARG A 156 9.40 -7.24 1.68
N PHE A 157 9.46 -8.53 1.91
CA PHE A 157 8.32 -9.34 2.34
C PHE A 157 7.91 -8.96 3.78
N LYS A 158 8.88 -8.99 4.71
CA LYS A 158 8.65 -8.74 6.14
C LYS A 158 8.08 -7.35 6.42
N VAL A 159 8.60 -6.32 5.77
CA VAL A 159 8.07 -4.95 5.88
C VAL A 159 6.57 -4.89 5.51
N ARG A 160 6.13 -5.60 4.47
CA ARG A 160 4.70 -5.64 4.11
C ARG A 160 3.85 -6.38 5.13
N VAL A 161 4.36 -7.45 5.71
CA VAL A 161 3.67 -8.16 6.80
C VAL A 161 3.50 -7.24 8.00
N ASP A 162 4.56 -6.55 8.42
CA ASP A 162 4.52 -5.63 9.56
C ASP A 162 3.61 -4.42 9.28
N GLU A 163 3.61 -3.90 8.06
CA GLU A 163 2.69 -2.83 7.65
C GLU A 163 1.20 -3.23 7.73
N MET A 164 0.87 -4.51 7.58
CA MET A 164 -0.50 -4.97 7.82
C MET A 164 -0.89 -4.83 9.30
N GLY A 165 0.02 -5.15 10.21
CA GLY A 165 -0.19 -4.96 11.65
C GLY A 165 -0.40 -3.49 12.02
N GLU A 166 0.45 -2.60 11.48
CA GLU A 166 0.30 -1.15 11.70
C GLU A 166 -1.00 -0.61 11.07
N SER A 167 -1.39 -1.14 9.92
CA SER A 167 -2.65 -0.77 9.28
C SER A 167 -3.87 -1.21 10.09
N LEU A 168 -3.81 -2.36 10.78
CA LEU A 168 -4.86 -2.76 11.73
C LEU A 168 -4.98 -1.79 12.91
N LYS A 169 -3.87 -1.31 13.46
CA LYS A 169 -3.89 -0.28 14.52
C LYS A 169 -4.60 0.98 14.04
N ILE A 170 -4.31 1.43 12.82
CA ILE A 170 -4.97 2.60 12.22
C ILE A 170 -6.48 2.37 12.08
N VAL A 171 -6.89 1.23 11.49
CA VAL A 171 -8.32 0.92 11.29
C VAL A 171 -9.06 0.87 12.64
N ARG A 172 -8.46 0.24 13.65
CA ARG A 172 -9.03 0.15 15.00
C ARG A 172 -9.22 1.54 15.62
N GLN A 173 -8.19 2.37 15.64
CA GLN A 173 -8.26 3.74 16.17
C GLN A 173 -9.35 4.57 15.46
N CYS A 174 -9.44 4.49 14.13
CA CYS A 174 -10.47 5.20 13.37
C CYS A 174 -11.89 4.70 13.73
N ALA A 175 -12.09 3.38 13.81
CA ALA A 175 -13.39 2.79 14.13
C ALA A 175 -13.82 3.13 15.57
N GLU A 176 -12.93 3.07 16.54
CA GLU A 176 -13.19 3.45 17.94
C GLU A 176 -13.51 4.94 18.08
N ARG A 177 -12.79 5.83 17.37
CA ARG A 177 -13.11 7.26 17.35
C ARG A 177 -14.50 7.53 16.77
N LEU A 178 -14.85 6.90 15.64
CA LEU A 178 -16.16 7.06 15.02
C LEU A 178 -17.30 6.57 15.93
N GLN A 179 -17.08 5.51 16.70
CA GLN A 179 -18.05 5.06 17.70
C GLN A 179 -18.20 6.03 18.86
N LYS A 180 -17.10 6.63 19.34
CA LYS A 180 -17.09 7.53 20.50
C LYS A 180 -17.60 8.92 20.18
N ASP A 181 -17.09 9.51 19.10
CA ASP A 181 -17.31 10.93 18.76
C ASP A 181 -18.57 11.12 17.91
N GLY A 182 -19.17 10.01 17.43
CA GLY A 182 -20.27 10.02 16.51
C GLY A 182 -19.83 10.37 15.09
N ARG A 183 -20.81 10.33 14.19
CA ARG A 183 -20.59 10.69 12.79
C ARG A 183 -20.68 12.20 12.63
N PRO A 184 -19.81 12.83 11.83
CA PRO A 184 -20.00 14.23 11.48
C PRO A 184 -21.36 14.42 10.80
N THR A 185 -22.01 15.55 11.06
CA THR A 185 -23.27 15.93 10.42
C THR A 185 -23.14 15.90 8.90
N SER A 186 -24.18 15.50 8.21
CA SER A 186 -24.24 15.35 6.77
C SER A 186 -23.63 16.54 6.02
N PHE A 187 -22.69 16.24 5.17
CA PHE A 187 -21.96 17.19 4.38
C PHE A 187 -22.31 16.96 2.90
N ASP A 188 -22.65 18.01 2.15
CA ASP A 188 -22.85 17.91 0.69
C ASP A 188 -21.52 18.23 -0.02
N PRO A 189 -20.79 17.21 -0.54
CA PRO A 189 -19.54 17.42 -1.23
C PRO A 189 -19.65 18.40 -2.41
N ARG A 190 -20.84 18.44 -3.03
CA ARG A 190 -21.11 19.32 -4.18
C ARG A 190 -21.14 20.78 -3.81
N ALA A 191 -21.42 21.12 -2.55
CA ALA A 191 -21.43 22.51 -2.06
C ALA A 191 -20.03 23.14 -2.01
N LEU A 192 -19.00 22.32 -1.78
CA LEU A 192 -17.61 22.82 -1.67
C LEU A 192 -16.76 22.59 -2.93
N CYS A 193 -17.27 21.83 -3.91
CA CYS A 193 -16.52 21.62 -5.15
C CYS A 193 -16.39 22.96 -5.90
N PRO A 194 -15.19 23.50 -6.07
CA PRO A 194 -15.00 24.74 -6.82
C PRO A 194 -15.41 24.50 -8.28
N LYS A 195 -16.37 25.30 -8.78
CA LYS A 195 -16.86 25.18 -10.16
C LYS A 195 -15.84 25.54 -11.23
N LYS A 196 -14.69 26.09 -10.84
CA LYS A 196 -13.61 26.49 -11.77
C LYS A 196 -12.24 26.24 -11.13
N ILE A 197 -11.39 25.59 -11.85
CA ILE A 197 -9.97 25.41 -11.52
C ILE A 197 -9.26 26.74 -11.79
N ARG A 198 -8.44 27.21 -10.85
CA ARG A 198 -7.63 28.42 -11.05
C ARG A 198 -6.56 28.15 -12.10
N PRO A 199 -6.54 28.89 -13.23
CA PRO A 199 -5.72 28.53 -14.39
C PRO A 199 -4.22 28.91 -14.27
N GLU A 200 -3.81 29.55 -13.18
CA GLU A 200 -2.51 30.21 -13.08
C GLU A 200 -1.50 29.44 -12.24
N GLN A 201 -1.85 28.27 -11.71
CA GLN A 201 -0.98 27.49 -10.82
C GLN A 201 -0.87 26.05 -11.30
N GLU A 202 0.34 25.53 -11.26
CA GLU A 202 0.60 24.11 -11.39
C GLU A 202 0.43 23.43 -10.03
N TYR A 203 -0.09 22.21 -10.04
CA TYR A 203 -0.36 21.46 -8.81
C TYR A 203 0.35 20.12 -8.85
N TYR A 204 1.03 19.79 -7.76
CA TYR A 204 1.50 18.43 -7.50
C TYR A 204 0.94 17.97 -6.17
N VAL A 205 0.22 16.86 -6.17
CA VAL A 205 -0.34 16.23 -4.98
C VAL A 205 0.10 14.79 -4.92
N ARG A 206 0.51 14.33 -3.76
CA ARG A 206 0.98 12.97 -3.54
C ARG A 206 0.38 12.35 -2.29
N ALA A 207 0.32 11.02 -2.27
CA ALA A 207 -0.15 10.23 -1.14
C ALA A 207 0.59 8.89 -1.06
N GLU A 208 0.62 8.29 0.11
CA GLU A 208 1.21 6.97 0.33
C GLU A 208 0.24 5.87 -0.10
N ASN A 209 0.46 5.32 -1.28
CA ASN A 209 -0.20 4.11 -1.77
C ASN A 209 0.46 2.87 -1.12
N PRO A 210 -0.19 1.70 -1.07
CA PRO A 210 0.42 0.47 -0.56
C PRO A 210 1.80 0.13 -1.16
N ARG A 211 2.03 0.46 -2.41
CA ARG A 211 3.29 0.21 -3.14
C ARG A 211 4.31 1.34 -3.03
N GLY A 212 3.87 2.51 -2.56
CA GLY A 212 4.72 3.69 -2.40
C GLY A 212 4.04 4.98 -2.80
N GLU A 213 4.80 5.99 -3.15
CA GLU A 213 4.30 7.31 -3.53
C GLU A 213 3.50 7.28 -4.82
N LEU A 214 2.21 7.61 -4.72
CA LEU A 214 1.35 7.93 -5.86
C LEU A 214 1.21 9.45 -5.94
N GLY A 215 1.63 10.04 -7.06
CA GLY A 215 1.57 11.48 -7.27
C GLY A 215 0.83 11.85 -8.54
N TYR A 216 0.15 12.99 -8.51
CA TYR A 216 -0.48 13.59 -9.69
C TYR A 216 0.03 15.01 -9.89
N TYR A 217 0.60 15.24 -11.05
CA TYR A 217 0.96 16.56 -11.52
C TYR A 217 -0.09 17.05 -12.50
N PHE A 218 -0.60 18.25 -12.25
CA PHE A 218 -1.75 18.80 -12.95
C PHE A 218 -1.47 20.23 -13.40
N ILE A 219 -1.63 20.48 -14.71
CA ILE A 219 -1.56 21.82 -15.30
C ILE A 219 -2.98 22.18 -15.79
N PRO A 220 -3.65 23.15 -15.18
CA PRO A 220 -4.96 23.61 -15.63
C PRO A 220 -4.85 24.37 -16.94
N GLN A 221 -5.94 24.45 -17.69
CA GLN A 221 -6.02 25.26 -18.90
C GLN A 221 -6.91 26.49 -18.66
N PRO A 222 -6.45 27.71 -19.00
CA PRO A 222 -7.25 28.90 -18.84
C PRO A 222 -8.60 28.79 -19.59
N LYS A 223 -9.69 29.16 -18.91
CA LYS A 223 -11.06 29.22 -19.45
C LYS A 223 -11.65 27.89 -19.96
N LYS A 224 -11.03 26.73 -19.64
CA LYS A 224 -11.55 25.40 -20.00
C LYS A 224 -11.71 24.53 -18.76
N ASP A 225 -12.63 23.59 -18.82
CA ASP A 225 -12.90 22.62 -17.75
C ASP A 225 -12.01 21.35 -17.85
N ILE A 226 -11.16 21.29 -18.88
CA ILE A 226 -10.19 20.22 -19.09
C ILE A 226 -8.77 20.71 -18.80
N PRO A 227 -7.91 19.88 -18.18
CA PRO A 227 -6.53 20.24 -17.96
C PRO A 227 -5.73 20.30 -19.26
N MET A 228 -4.70 21.15 -19.28
CA MET A 228 -3.70 21.15 -20.35
C MET A 228 -2.85 19.89 -20.29
N ARG A 229 -2.49 19.45 -19.09
CA ARG A 229 -1.72 18.22 -18.86
C ARG A 229 -2.02 17.63 -17.50
N VAL A 230 -2.11 16.29 -17.46
CA VAL A 230 -2.09 15.50 -16.24
C VAL A 230 -1.00 14.45 -16.38
N LYS A 231 -0.17 14.28 -15.35
CA LYS A 231 0.80 13.20 -15.28
C LYS A 231 0.65 12.47 -13.95
N ALA A 232 0.41 11.17 -14.01
CA ALA A 232 0.45 10.29 -12.85
C ALA A 232 1.87 9.77 -12.63
N ARG A 233 2.37 9.80 -11.40
CA ARG A 233 3.54 9.09 -10.94
C ARG A 233 3.08 7.88 -10.15
N GLY A 234 3.19 6.70 -10.73
CA GLY A 234 2.94 5.43 -10.03
C GLY A 234 4.23 4.91 -9.38
N PRO A 235 4.18 4.35 -8.16
CA PRO A 235 5.36 3.78 -7.52
C PRO A 235 5.91 2.56 -8.27
N SER A 236 5.06 1.72 -8.86
CA SER A 236 5.49 0.50 -9.55
C SER A 236 6.44 0.77 -10.72
N PHE A 237 6.26 1.86 -11.46
CA PHE A 237 7.16 2.24 -12.54
C PHE A 237 8.58 2.53 -12.05
N CYS A 238 8.70 3.35 -11.00
CA CYS A 238 10.01 3.68 -10.41
C CYS A 238 10.63 2.46 -9.73
N ASN A 239 9.82 1.67 -8.99
CA ASN A 239 10.30 0.49 -8.29
C ASN A 239 10.79 -0.60 -9.27
N LEU A 240 10.12 -0.77 -10.43
CA LEU A 240 10.54 -1.72 -11.45
C LEU A 240 11.82 -1.27 -12.18
N SER A 241 12.05 0.03 -12.31
CA SER A 241 13.21 0.56 -13.04
C SER A 241 14.55 0.12 -12.44
N VAL A 242 14.58 -0.31 -11.17
CA VAL A 242 15.78 -0.83 -10.50
C VAL A 242 16.07 -2.29 -10.85
N LEU A 243 15.14 -3.00 -11.49
CA LEU A 243 15.29 -4.44 -11.80
C LEU A 243 16.58 -4.78 -12.56
N PRO A 244 17.04 -4.02 -13.57
CA PRO A 244 18.29 -4.33 -14.25
C PRO A 244 19.53 -4.36 -13.33
N GLN A 245 19.52 -3.57 -12.25
CA GLN A 245 20.58 -3.58 -11.24
C GLN A 245 20.47 -4.83 -10.34
N LEU A 246 19.26 -5.16 -9.92
CA LEU A 246 19.02 -6.31 -9.04
C LEU A 246 19.21 -7.67 -9.74
N ALA A 247 19.08 -7.69 -11.07
CA ALA A 247 19.17 -8.90 -11.90
C ALA A 247 20.61 -9.27 -12.31
N GLN A 248 21.60 -8.43 -12.03
CA GLN A 248 22.98 -8.70 -12.44
C GLN A 248 23.62 -9.81 -11.62
N GLY A 249 24.10 -10.87 -12.32
CA GLY A 249 24.83 -11.95 -11.69
C GLY A 249 23.99 -12.93 -10.85
N VAL A 250 22.65 -12.83 -10.90
CA VAL A 250 21.75 -13.72 -10.15
C VAL A 250 21.35 -14.95 -10.97
N LEU A 251 20.90 -15.99 -10.31
CA LEU A 251 20.30 -17.16 -10.96
C LEU A 251 18.92 -16.80 -11.57
N LEU A 252 18.54 -17.45 -12.67
CA LEU A 252 17.23 -17.26 -13.28
C LEU A 252 16.07 -17.51 -12.30
N ALA A 253 16.23 -18.48 -11.41
CA ALA A 253 15.25 -18.79 -10.36
C ALA A 253 15.14 -17.63 -9.32
N ASP A 254 16.22 -16.91 -9.04
CA ASP A 254 16.23 -15.79 -8.12
C ASP A 254 15.62 -14.53 -8.76
N LEU A 255 15.69 -14.42 -10.10
CA LEU A 255 15.03 -13.34 -10.82
C LEU A 255 13.51 -13.34 -10.59
N VAL A 256 12.88 -14.51 -10.55
CA VAL A 256 11.45 -14.64 -10.22
C VAL A 256 11.19 -14.12 -8.80
N ALA A 257 12.00 -14.52 -7.83
CA ALA A 257 11.89 -14.05 -6.46
C ALA A 257 12.10 -12.52 -6.35
N ILE A 258 13.03 -11.96 -7.10
CA ILE A 258 13.27 -10.50 -7.13
C ILE A 258 12.05 -9.77 -7.69
N ILE A 259 11.52 -10.18 -8.84
CA ILE A 259 10.37 -9.53 -9.49
C ILE A 259 9.14 -9.61 -8.57
N GLY A 260 8.82 -10.77 -8.02
CA GLY A 260 7.69 -10.95 -7.09
C GLY A 260 7.82 -10.07 -5.84
N SER A 261 9.04 -9.89 -5.33
CA SER A 261 9.30 -9.05 -4.14
C SER A 261 9.07 -7.56 -4.37
N ILE A 262 9.11 -7.08 -5.62
CA ILE A 262 8.86 -5.66 -5.96
C ILE A 262 7.36 -5.32 -5.83
N ASP A 263 6.46 -6.29 -5.99
CA ASP A 263 5.00 -6.09 -5.97
C ASP A 263 4.54 -5.13 -7.07
N ILE A 264 4.86 -5.43 -8.32
CA ILE A 264 4.49 -4.62 -9.47
C ILE A 264 3.02 -4.85 -9.87
N VAL A 265 2.38 -3.79 -10.35
CA VAL A 265 1.07 -3.85 -11.01
C VAL A 265 1.22 -3.29 -12.42
N LEU A 266 0.97 -4.13 -13.44
CA LEU A 266 1.22 -3.78 -14.83
C LEU A 266 0.40 -2.57 -15.29
N CYS A 267 -0.87 -2.49 -14.89
CA CYS A 267 -1.71 -1.33 -15.23
C CYS A 267 -1.23 -0.01 -14.60
N GLU A 268 -0.50 -0.06 -13.48
CA GLU A 268 0.13 1.12 -12.88
C GLU A 268 1.41 1.51 -13.63
N ILE A 269 2.11 0.55 -14.21
CA ILE A 269 3.31 0.79 -15.02
C ILE A 269 2.93 1.38 -16.37
N ASP A 270 1.86 0.86 -16.96
CA ASP A 270 1.42 1.13 -18.35
C ASP A 270 0.46 2.34 -18.46
N ARG A 271 0.39 3.20 -17.48
CA ARG A 271 -0.47 4.39 -17.39
C ARG A 271 -0.27 5.44 -18.50
#